data_0dab135eb8ed67ae775ef5d825708563
#
_entry.id   0dab135eb8ed67ae775ef5d825708563
#
_cell.length_a   1.000
_cell.length_b   1.000
_cell.length_c   1.000
_cell.angle_alpha   90.00
_cell.angle_beta   90.00
_cell.angle_gamma   90.00
#
_symmetry.space_group_name_H-M   'P 1'
#
loop_
_entity.id
_entity.type
_entity.pdbx_description
1 polymer ?
#
loop_
_entity_poly.entity_id
_entity_poly.type
_entity_poly.pdbx_seq_one_letter_code
_entity_poly.pdbx_strand_id
1 'polypeptide(L)'
;MIFSQSEAPVLEAMKQHLQNRVVPFDVPGHKGGRGTRELTDFLGLSCLKADVNSMKPLDNLCHPVSVIKNAQELAAEAFGAENAFLLSTVQPDLFRQ
;
A
#
# COMPACT_ATOMS: atom_id res chain seq x y z
N MET A 1 -4.94 -21.08 -4.47
CA MET A 1 -4.19 -20.00 -3.84
C MET A 1 -3.07 -20.56 -2.97
N ILE A 2 -1.88 -19.96 -3.04
CA ILE A 2 -0.67 -20.42 -2.33
C ILE A 2 -0.37 -19.67 -1.05
N PHE A 3 -1.14 -18.60 -0.74
CA PHE A 3 -0.91 -17.76 0.44
C PHE A 3 -1.83 -18.18 1.59
N SER A 4 -1.30 -18.12 2.82
CA SER A 4 -2.10 -18.27 4.03
C SER A 4 -2.88 -16.98 4.31
N GLN A 5 -4.10 -17.09 4.86
CA GLN A 5 -4.88 -15.92 5.28
C GLN A 5 -4.22 -15.11 6.41
N SER A 6 -3.21 -15.65 7.06
CA SER A 6 -2.43 -14.92 8.07
C SER A 6 -1.37 -14.00 7.45
N GLU A 7 -1.12 -14.10 6.15
CA GLU A 7 -0.17 -13.24 5.44
C GLU A 7 -0.75 -11.86 5.19
N ALA A 8 0.11 -10.84 5.23
CA ALA A 8 -0.22 -9.45 4.94
C ALA A 8 0.77 -8.91 3.90
N PRO A 9 0.60 -9.24 2.60
CA PRO A 9 1.61 -8.98 1.57
C PRO A 9 2.01 -7.51 1.46
N VAL A 10 1.05 -6.58 1.50
CA VAL A 10 1.32 -5.15 1.39
C VAL A 10 2.06 -4.64 2.62
N LEU A 11 1.62 -5.02 3.81
CA LEU A 11 2.29 -4.62 5.05
C LEU A 11 3.73 -5.14 5.10
N GLU A 12 3.94 -6.39 4.73
CA GLU A 12 5.28 -6.98 4.71
C GLU A 12 6.19 -6.28 3.69
N ALA A 13 5.66 -5.93 2.52
CA ALA A 13 6.41 -5.18 1.51
C ALA A 13 6.79 -3.78 2.02
N MET A 14 5.88 -3.10 2.72
CA MET A 14 6.15 -1.80 3.33
C MET A 14 7.24 -1.88 4.38
N LYS A 15 7.19 -2.88 5.26
CA LYS A 15 8.22 -3.09 6.28
C LYS A 15 9.58 -3.36 5.64
N GLN A 16 9.63 -4.18 4.61
CA GLN A 16 10.84 -4.49 3.87
C GLN A 16 11.42 -3.25 3.19
N HIS A 17 10.57 -2.46 2.56
CA HIS A 17 10.96 -1.21 1.91
C HIS A 17 11.60 -0.23 2.91
N LEU A 18 11.03 -0.09 4.10
CA LEU A 18 11.57 0.78 5.14
C LEU A 18 12.95 0.34 5.62
N GLN A 19 13.22 -0.97 5.62
CA GLN A 19 14.53 -1.51 5.98
C GLN A 19 15.60 -1.25 4.92
N ASN A 20 15.22 -1.07 3.66
CA ASN A 20 16.14 -0.93 2.54
C ASN A 20 16.79 0.45 2.45
N ARG A 21 16.39 1.42 3.27
CA ARG A 21 16.97 2.77 3.33
C ARG A 21 17.07 3.46 1.97
N VAL A 22 16.01 3.36 1.18
CA VAL A 22 15.93 3.99 -0.13
C VAL A 22 15.83 5.51 0.05
N VAL A 23 16.59 6.28 -0.77
CA VAL A 23 16.50 7.73 -0.77
C VAL A 23 15.29 8.16 -1.60
N PRO A 24 14.31 8.86 -1.01
CA PRO A 24 13.08 9.20 -1.73
C PRO A 24 13.25 10.44 -2.61
N PHE A 25 13.10 10.26 -3.93
CA PHE A 25 13.01 11.34 -4.89
C PHE A 25 11.58 11.55 -5.40
N ASP A 26 10.65 10.72 -4.95
CA ASP A 26 9.25 10.72 -5.34
C ASP A 26 8.36 11.40 -4.29
N VAL A 27 7.06 11.48 -4.56
CA VAL A 27 6.07 11.91 -3.57
C VAL A 27 5.84 10.78 -2.56
N PRO A 28 5.41 11.07 -1.35
CA PRO A 28 4.99 12.37 -0.81
C PRO A 28 6.16 13.30 -0.47
N GLY A 29 5.87 14.62 -0.51
CA GLY A 29 6.87 15.68 -0.34
C GLY A 29 7.51 15.75 1.04
N HIS A 30 6.90 15.13 2.06
CA HIS A 30 7.48 15.11 3.41
C HIS A 30 8.73 14.21 3.52
N LYS A 31 9.01 13.39 2.50
CA LYS A 31 10.22 12.54 2.40
C LYS A 31 10.47 11.69 3.64
N GLY A 32 9.47 10.88 4.03
CA GLY A 32 9.56 10.05 5.22
C GLY A 32 9.61 10.83 6.53
N GLY A 33 9.10 12.05 6.51
CA GLY A 33 9.08 12.93 7.68
C GLY A 33 10.27 13.90 7.76
N ARG A 34 11.19 13.86 6.80
CA ARG A 34 12.38 14.75 6.79
C ARG A 34 12.06 16.15 6.29
N GLY A 35 10.99 16.31 5.52
CA GLY A 35 10.66 17.56 4.83
C GLY A 35 9.97 18.60 5.71
N THR A 36 9.35 18.20 6.83
CA THR A 36 8.61 19.11 7.69
C THR A 36 8.56 18.60 9.13
N ARG A 37 9.11 19.40 10.03
CA ARG A 37 9.15 19.08 11.45
C ARG A 37 7.77 19.14 12.11
N GLU A 38 6.99 20.15 11.74
CA GLU A 38 5.65 20.34 12.32
C GLU A 38 4.73 19.15 12.06
N LEU A 39 4.76 18.63 10.83
CA LEU A 39 3.97 17.48 10.46
C LEU A 39 4.47 16.21 11.16
N THR A 40 5.78 16.05 11.27
CA THR A 40 6.40 14.93 11.97
C THR A 40 6.04 14.93 13.45
N ASP A 41 6.05 16.09 14.09
CA ASP A 41 5.69 16.23 15.51
C ASP A 41 4.21 15.92 15.74
N PHE A 42 3.35 16.26 14.78
CA PHE A 42 1.91 16.03 14.88
C PHE A 42 1.52 14.56 14.61
N LEU A 43 2.03 13.98 13.52
CA LEU A 43 1.64 12.63 13.07
C LEU A 43 2.55 11.52 13.56
N GLY A 44 3.78 11.86 13.94
CA GLY A 44 4.78 10.88 14.31
C GLY A 44 5.62 10.40 13.11
N LEU A 45 6.89 10.12 13.38
CA LEU A 45 7.85 9.72 12.35
C LEU A 45 7.47 8.37 11.70
N SER A 46 7.02 7.42 12.49
CA SER A 46 6.62 6.09 12.00
C SER A 46 5.48 6.17 11.00
N CYS A 47 4.50 7.05 11.25
CA CYS A 47 3.38 7.28 10.34
C CYS A 47 3.88 7.84 9.00
N LEU A 48 4.73 8.85 9.02
CA LEU A 48 5.23 9.49 7.81
C LEU A 48 6.17 8.57 7.01
N LYS A 49 6.93 7.71 7.69
CA LYS A 49 7.75 6.71 7.00
C LYS A 49 6.92 5.65 6.30
N ALA A 50 5.73 5.36 6.80
CA ALA A 50 4.81 4.39 6.20
C ALA A 50 4.00 5.00 5.05
N ASP A 51 4.01 6.32 4.88
CA ASP A 51 3.33 7.00 3.79
C ASP A 51 4.20 6.94 2.53
N VAL A 52 3.88 5.98 1.67
CA VAL A 52 4.67 5.63 0.48
C VAL A 52 3.81 5.64 -0.76
N ASN A 53 4.45 5.78 -1.91
CA ASN A 53 3.79 5.80 -3.21
C ASN A 53 3.97 4.46 -3.93
N SER A 54 3.30 4.31 -5.07
CA SER A 54 3.49 3.17 -5.96
C SER A 54 4.94 3.10 -6.44
N MET A 55 5.54 1.94 -6.32
CA MET A 55 6.88 1.67 -6.81
C MET A 55 7.06 0.16 -6.96
N LYS A 56 8.09 -0.27 -7.65
CA LYS A 56 8.28 -1.68 -7.97
C LYS A 56 8.15 -2.63 -6.77
N PRO A 57 8.77 -2.37 -5.61
CA PRO A 57 8.62 -3.27 -4.45
C PRO A 57 7.24 -3.23 -3.79
N LEU A 58 6.46 -2.16 -4.01
CA LEU A 58 5.17 -1.93 -3.37
C LEU A 58 3.99 -2.11 -4.31
N ASP A 59 4.25 -2.45 -5.58
CA ASP A 59 3.23 -2.63 -6.59
C ASP A 59 2.55 -1.31 -6.98
N ASN A 60 1.57 -1.39 -7.86
CA ASN A 60 0.79 -0.24 -8.34
C ASN A 60 -0.69 -0.58 -8.28
N LEU A 61 -1.45 0.21 -7.53
CA LEU A 61 -2.89 0.00 -7.37
C LEU A 61 -3.65 0.05 -8.70
N CYS A 62 -3.20 0.89 -9.64
CA CYS A 62 -3.83 1.00 -10.96
C CYS A 62 -3.60 -0.23 -11.86
N HIS A 63 -2.56 -1.00 -11.58
CA HIS A 63 -2.20 -2.21 -12.32
C HIS A 63 -1.49 -3.21 -11.41
N PRO A 64 -2.23 -3.85 -10.49
CA PRO A 64 -1.62 -4.76 -9.52
C PRO A 64 -1.03 -6.01 -10.20
N VAL A 65 0.23 -6.30 -9.91
CA VAL A 65 0.93 -7.47 -10.45
C VAL A 65 1.70 -8.27 -9.39
N SER A 66 1.87 -7.73 -8.20
CA SER A 66 2.64 -8.36 -7.12
C SER A 66 1.92 -8.31 -5.78
N VAL A 67 2.40 -7.53 -4.81
CA VAL A 67 1.87 -7.56 -3.44
C VAL A 67 0.43 -7.09 -3.31
N ILE A 68 0.00 -6.11 -4.11
CA ILE A 68 -1.40 -5.67 -4.10
C ILE A 68 -2.28 -6.74 -4.73
N LYS A 69 -1.83 -7.36 -5.82
CA LYS A 69 -2.54 -8.49 -6.42
C LYS A 69 -2.68 -9.64 -5.43
N ASN A 70 -1.63 -9.96 -4.70
CA ASN A 70 -1.66 -11.00 -3.67
C ASN A 70 -2.68 -10.67 -2.57
N ALA A 71 -2.73 -9.42 -2.13
CA ALA A 71 -3.71 -8.96 -1.14
C ALA A 71 -5.15 -9.10 -1.67
N GLN A 72 -5.38 -8.77 -2.94
CA GLN A 72 -6.68 -8.94 -3.59
C GLN A 72 -7.10 -10.41 -3.66
N GLU A 73 -6.17 -11.31 -4.00
CA GLU A 73 -6.44 -12.74 -4.03
C GLU A 73 -6.79 -13.29 -2.64
N LEU A 74 -6.09 -12.84 -1.61
CA LEU A 74 -6.40 -13.19 -0.21
C LEU A 74 -7.78 -12.70 0.20
N ALA A 75 -8.14 -11.48 -0.17
CA ALA A 75 -9.47 -10.93 0.11
C ALA A 75 -10.56 -11.73 -0.61
N ALA A 76 -10.36 -12.04 -1.88
CA ALA A 76 -11.31 -12.86 -2.66
C ALA A 76 -11.55 -14.21 -2.00
N GLU A 77 -10.49 -14.87 -1.56
CA GLU A 77 -10.60 -16.15 -0.86
C GLU A 77 -11.35 -16.02 0.45
N ALA A 78 -11.02 -14.99 1.26
CA ALA A 78 -11.67 -14.78 2.56
C ALA A 78 -13.18 -14.56 2.43
N PHE A 79 -13.61 -13.86 1.38
CA PHE A 79 -15.03 -13.58 1.15
C PHE A 79 -15.72 -14.60 0.22
N GLY A 80 -15.01 -15.61 -0.26
CA GLY A 80 -15.57 -16.59 -1.18
C GLY A 80 -15.93 -16.01 -2.55
N ALA A 81 -15.25 -14.96 -2.97
CA ALA A 81 -15.47 -14.28 -4.24
C ALA A 81 -14.51 -14.77 -5.31
N GLU A 82 -14.88 -14.64 -6.58
CA GLU A 82 -13.97 -14.94 -7.69
C GLU A 82 -12.86 -13.90 -7.79
N ASN A 83 -13.19 -12.64 -7.56
CA ASN A 83 -12.25 -11.53 -7.61
C ASN A 83 -12.54 -10.53 -6.50
N ALA A 84 -11.52 -9.82 -6.07
CA ALA A 84 -11.62 -8.67 -5.18
C ALA A 84 -10.71 -7.56 -5.71
N PHE A 85 -11.16 -6.31 -5.57
CA PHE A 85 -10.43 -5.14 -6.06
C PHE A 85 -10.27 -4.13 -4.94
N LEU A 86 -9.03 -3.67 -4.73
CA LEU A 86 -8.72 -2.57 -3.82
C LEU A 86 -8.84 -1.26 -4.59
N LEU A 87 -9.58 -0.32 -4.04
CA LEU A 87 -9.85 0.98 -4.66
C LEU A 87 -9.32 2.11 -3.77
N SER A 88 -8.78 3.15 -4.38
CA SER A 88 -8.32 4.34 -3.64
C SER A 88 -9.49 5.19 -3.14
N THR A 89 -10.59 5.21 -3.89
CA THR A 89 -11.82 5.94 -3.54
C THR A 89 -13.03 5.17 -4.04
N VAL A 90 -14.16 5.35 -3.36
CA VAL A 90 -15.44 4.83 -3.85
C VAL A 90 -16.03 5.89 -4.77
N GLN A 91 -16.12 5.59 -6.07
CA GLN A 91 -16.76 6.47 -7.04
C GLN A 91 -18.20 6.00 -7.27
N PRO A 92 -19.21 6.90 -7.11
CA PRO A 92 -20.62 6.52 -7.28
C PRO A 92 -20.92 5.88 -8.63
N ASP A 93 -20.21 6.31 -9.67
CA ASP A 93 -20.44 5.83 -11.04
C ASP A 93 -20.01 4.38 -11.27
N LEU A 94 -19.13 3.85 -10.42
CA LEU A 94 -18.72 2.43 -10.50
C LEU A 94 -19.86 1.47 -10.18
N PHE A 95 -20.91 1.94 -9.49
CA PHE A 95 -22.02 1.12 -9.06
C PHE A 95 -23.32 1.43 -9.83
N ARG A 96 -23.24 2.35 -10.80
CA ARG A 96 -24.36 2.66 -11.71
C ARG A 96 -24.23 1.80 -12.97
N GLN A 97 -24.91 0.68 -12.93
CA GLN A 97 -25.13 -0.14 -14.14
C GLN A 97 -26.60 -0.17 -14.47
#